data_20e216efdc49f993df3dd3b1aa840426
#
_entry.id   20e216efdc49f993df3dd3b1aa840426
#
_cell.length_a   1.000
_cell.length_b   1.000
_cell.length_c   1.000
_cell.angle_alpha   90.00
_cell.angle_beta   90.00
_cell.angle_gamma   90.00
#
_symmetry.space_group_name_H-M   'P 1'
#
loop_
_entity.id
_entity.type
_entity.pdbx_description
1 polymer ?
#
loop_
_entity_poly.entity_id
_entity_poly.type
_entity_poly.pdbx_seq_one_letter_code
_entity_poly.pdbx_strand_id
1 'polypeptide(L)'
;MQRLLDEGRIVQPRANAVPRYKRYLDEMPGVVMGDVWDDLSPVNSQAKERLGYPTQKPVTLLERIISASSNPGDVVLDPFCGCGTAVHAAQKLGRQWIGIDITHLAISLIERRLKDAFPGIVFEVHGTPKDYEGARDLALRDKYQFQWWALSLIDAQPYAGKKKGADSGIDGLIYFKADAKTTERAIVSVKGGENIGVPMVRDLKGVLEREKAPIGIFLTLNRPTRPMEAEAAAAGFYENDFGRYPRLQIITIEDALKGTRPRIPVIDTGAAFRRAGRELRETPQASFDL
;
A
#
# COMPACT_ATOMS: atom_id res chain seq x y z
N MET A 1 1.25 58.76 -8.96
CA MET A 1 -0.21 58.79 -8.79
C MET A 1 -0.91 58.87 -10.15
N GLN A 2 -0.62 59.84 -10.98
CA GLN A 2 -1.28 60.00 -12.30
C GLN A 2 -1.22 58.73 -13.16
N ARG A 3 -0.05 58.10 -13.29
CA ARG A 3 0.12 56.85 -14.02
C ARG A 3 -0.85 55.75 -13.56
N LEU A 4 -1.04 55.59 -12.25
CA LEU A 4 -1.95 54.57 -11.69
C LEU A 4 -3.43 54.88 -11.94
N LEU A 5 -3.76 56.19 -12.08
CA LEU A 5 -5.10 56.59 -12.48
C LEU A 5 -5.33 56.31 -13.95
N ASP A 6 -4.35 56.62 -14.81
CA ASP A 6 -4.40 56.41 -16.26
C ASP A 6 -4.48 54.91 -16.58
N GLU A 7 -3.82 54.07 -15.82
CA GLU A 7 -3.90 52.61 -15.90
C GLU A 7 -5.20 51.99 -15.26
N GLY A 8 -6.08 52.85 -14.72
CA GLY A 8 -7.33 52.38 -14.08
C GLY A 8 -7.12 51.58 -12.79
N ARG A 9 -5.95 51.73 -12.15
CA ARG A 9 -5.56 50.95 -10.95
C ARG A 9 -6.01 51.61 -9.66
N ILE A 10 -6.48 52.82 -9.68
CA ILE A 10 -7.03 53.48 -8.53
C ILE A 10 -8.56 53.40 -8.60
N VAL A 11 -9.18 52.84 -7.58
CA VAL A 11 -10.63 52.71 -7.46
C VAL A 11 -11.09 53.43 -6.22
N GLN A 12 -12.02 54.33 -6.40
CA GLN A 12 -12.72 55.00 -5.30
C GLN A 12 -14.16 54.45 -5.26
N PRO A 13 -14.50 53.56 -4.33
CA PRO A 13 -15.81 52.88 -4.32
C PRO A 13 -17.01 53.83 -4.10
N ARG A 14 -16.77 54.97 -3.46
CA ARG A 14 -17.75 56.02 -3.19
C ARG A 14 -17.05 57.36 -3.18
N ALA A 15 -17.75 58.45 -3.47
CA ALA A 15 -17.19 59.82 -3.58
C ALA A 15 -16.29 60.28 -2.43
N ASN A 16 -16.56 59.82 -1.20
CA ASN A 16 -15.78 60.15 -0.02
C ASN A 16 -14.99 58.99 0.59
N ALA A 17 -14.85 57.88 -0.14
CA ALA A 17 -14.07 56.74 0.32
C ALA A 17 -12.56 56.93 0.02
N VAL A 18 -11.72 56.30 0.82
CA VAL A 18 -10.29 56.28 0.59
C VAL A 18 -10.03 55.51 -0.72
N PRO A 19 -9.30 56.10 -1.67
CA PRO A 19 -8.91 55.43 -2.91
C PRO A 19 -8.16 54.12 -2.60
N ARG A 20 -8.49 53.06 -3.33
CA ARG A 20 -7.84 51.75 -3.20
C ARG A 20 -7.04 51.42 -4.43
N TYR A 21 -5.87 50.82 -4.27
CA TYR A 21 -5.05 50.34 -5.36
C TYR A 21 -5.51 48.94 -5.78
N LYS A 22 -5.83 48.78 -7.07
CA LYS A 22 -6.06 47.45 -7.67
C LYS A 22 -4.75 46.73 -7.92
N ARG A 23 -4.63 45.55 -7.36
CA ARG A 23 -3.61 44.57 -7.73
C ARG A 23 -4.28 43.46 -8.57
N TYR A 24 -3.78 43.22 -9.74
CA TYR A 24 -4.26 42.16 -10.60
C TYR A 24 -3.56 40.86 -10.19
N LEU A 25 -4.30 39.72 -10.23
CA LEU A 25 -3.81 38.42 -9.76
C LEU A 25 -2.66 37.89 -10.65
N ASP A 26 -2.75 38.18 -11.94
CA ASP A 26 -1.74 37.84 -12.95
C ASP A 26 -0.42 38.60 -12.82
N GLU A 27 -0.40 39.69 -12.06
CA GLU A 27 0.79 40.50 -11.77
C GLU A 27 1.40 40.20 -10.40
N MET A 28 0.75 39.31 -9.64
CA MET A 28 1.21 38.95 -8.30
C MET A 28 1.97 37.62 -8.34
N PRO A 29 3.04 37.48 -7.54
CA PRO A 29 3.76 36.20 -7.42
C PRO A 29 2.90 35.06 -6.85
N GLY A 30 1.62 35.30 -6.60
CA GLY A 30 0.65 34.36 -6.05
C GLY A 30 -0.08 34.93 -4.84
N VAL A 31 -0.98 34.14 -4.30
CA VAL A 31 -1.67 34.45 -3.04
C VAL A 31 -0.92 33.76 -1.91
N VAL A 32 -0.63 34.50 -0.84
CA VAL A 32 -0.02 33.93 0.37
C VAL A 32 -0.92 32.79 0.87
N MET A 33 -0.32 31.64 1.11
CA MET A 33 -1.02 30.49 1.63
C MET A 33 -1.56 30.80 3.05
N GLY A 34 -2.89 30.68 3.22
CA GLY A 34 -3.53 30.82 4.53
C GLY A 34 -3.32 29.57 5.39
N ASP A 35 -3.72 29.67 6.64
CA ASP A 35 -3.69 28.61 7.66
C ASP A 35 -4.96 27.75 7.67
N VAL A 36 -5.99 28.15 6.94
CA VAL A 36 -7.25 27.41 6.77
C VAL A 36 -7.35 26.89 5.34
N TRP A 37 -7.52 25.57 5.20
CA TRP A 37 -7.61 24.87 3.90
C TRP A 37 -8.92 24.09 3.81
N ASP A 38 -9.97 24.74 3.36
CA ASP A 38 -11.31 24.18 3.19
C ASP A 38 -11.56 23.58 1.80
N ASP A 39 -10.62 23.78 0.88
CA ASP A 39 -10.65 23.28 -0.50
C ASP A 39 -10.14 21.83 -0.64
N LEU A 40 -9.55 21.25 0.40
CA LEU A 40 -9.02 19.89 0.38
C LEU A 40 -10.03 18.89 0.95
N SER A 41 -10.58 18.07 0.07
CA SER A 41 -11.53 17.02 0.47
C SER A 41 -10.81 15.81 1.09
N PRO A 42 -11.38 15.16 2.12
CA PRO A 42 -10.86 13.90 2.64
C PRO A 42 -10.98 12.79 1.61
N VAL A 43 -10.16 11.73 1.76
CA VAL A 43 -10.20 10.54 0.89
C VAL A 43 -11.55 9.82 1.08
N ASN A 44 -12.45 9.97 0.11
CA ASN A 44 -13.75 9.31 0.14
C ASN A 44 -13.65 7.81 -0.20
N SER A 45 -14.74 7.06 0.01
CA SER A 45 -14.79 5.61 -0.21
C SER A 45 -14.53 5.17 -1.66
N GLN A 46 -14.76 6.05 -2.63
CA GLN A 46 -14.59 5.79 -4.06
C GLN A 46 -13.33 6.43 -4.65
N ALA A 47 -12.55 7.15 -3.85
CA ALA A 47 -11.34 7.80 -4.32
C ALA A 47 -10.34 6.78 -4.91
N LYS A 48 -9.78 7.08 -6.08
CA LYS A 48 -8.80 6.22 -6.76
C LYS A 48 -7.52 6.01 -5.94
N GLU A 49 -7.14 7.01 -5.15
CA GLU A 49 -5.97 6.97 -4.28
C GLU A 49 -6.18 6.17 -2.98
N ARG A 50 -7.42 5.72 -2.70
CA ARG A 50 -7.74 4.99 -1.47
C ARG A 50 -7.13 3.60 -1.47
N LEU A 51 -6.18 3.36 -0.55
CA LEU A 51 -5.51 2.09 -0.38
C LEU A 51 -6.19 1.16 0.64
N GLY A 52 -7.19 1.67 1.38
CA GLY A 52 -7.84 0.92 2.48
C GLY A 52 -7.13 1.06 3.83
N TYR A 53 -6.09 1.87 3.95
CA TYR A 53 -5.43 2.14 5.22
C TYR A 53 -6.27 3.12 6.07
N PRO A 54 -6.56 2.79 7.36
CA PRO A 54 -7.56 3.54 8.14
C PRO A 54 -7.28 5.03 8.32
N THR A 55 -6.01 5.42 8.37
CA THR A 55 -5.57 6.81 8.65
C THR A 55 -4.99 7.50 7.43
N GLN A 56 -5.28 7.00 6.23
CA GLN A 56 -4.78 7.58 4.98
C GLN A 56 -5.22 9.04 4.84
N LYS A 57 -4.26 9.92 4.60
CA LYS A 57 -4.49 11.33 4.25
C LYS A 57 -4.56 11.50 2.72
N PRO A 58 -5.25 12.53 2.20
CA PRO A 58 -5.20 12.88 0.78
C PRO A 58 -3.77 13.20 0.34
N VAL A 59 -3.38 12.76 -0.85
CA VAL A 59 -2.05 13.09 -1.42
C VAL A 59 -1.92 14.60 -1.60
N THR A 60 -2.96 15.26 -2.08
CA THR A 60 -3.01 16.71 -2.29
C THR A 60 -2.71 17.53 -1.04
N LEU A 61 -3.09 17.05 0.15
CA LEU A 61 -2.74 17.69 1.41
C LEU A 61 -1.22 17.69 1.63
N LEU A 62 -0.59 16.52 1.44
CA LEU A 62 0.86 16.37 1.62
C LEU A 62 1.64 17.09 0.52
N GLU A 63 1.14 17.12 -0.71
CA GLU A 63 1.71 17.91 -1.80
C GLU A 63 1.75 19.40 -1.44
N ARG A 64 0.66 19.94 -0.91
CA ARG A 64 0.60 21.34 -0.45
C ARG A 64 1.60 21.64 0.65
N ILE A 65 1.64 20.78 1.69
CA ILE A 65 2.58 20.95 2.81
C ILE A 65 4.03 20.92 2.32
N ILE A 66 4.37 19.90 1.52
CA ILE A 66 5.74 19.69 1.04
C ILE A 66 6.17 20.83 0.07
N SER A 67 5.27 21.24 -0.82
CA SER A 67 5.55 22.35 -1.74
C SER A 67 5.78 23.69 -1.03
N ALA A 68 5.04 23.93 0.08
CA ALA A 68 5.18 25.15 0.86
C ALA A 68 6.41 25.18 1.77
N SER A 69 6.98 24.02 2.11
CA SER A 69 8.02 23.90 3.14
C SER A 69 9.35 23.32 2.64
N SER A 70 9.47 23.01 1.36
CA SER A 70 10.68 22.41 0.79
C SER A 70 10.85 22.76 -0.69
N ASN A 71 12.06 22.59 -1.21
CA ASN A 71 12.41 22.74 -2.63
C ASN A 71 12.65 21.36 -3.29
N PRO A 72 12.58 21.27 -4.64
CA PRO A 72 13.03 20.07 -5.34
C PRO A 72 14.45 19.68 -4.94
N GLY A 73 14.66 18.39 -4.65
CA GLY A 73 15.93 17.84 -4.17
C GLY A 73 16.12 17.84 -2.65
N ASP A 74 15.31 18.57 -1.89
CA ASP A 74 15.34 18.51 -0.42
C ASP A 74 14.87 17.13 0.08
N VAL A 75 15.23 16.80 1.34
CA VAL A 75 14.87 15.53 1.98
C VAL A 75 13.63 15.73 2.86
N VAL A 76 12.59 14.97 2.60
CA VAL A 76 11.37 14.89 3.42
C VAL A 76 11.46 13.67 4.32
N LEU A 77 11.40 13.88 5.63
CA LEU A 77 11.36 12.81 6.64
C LEU A 77 9.94 12.65 7.19
N ASP A 78 9.39 11.43 7.11
CA ASP A 78 8.16 11.03 7.80
C ASP A 78 8.45 9.87 8.74
N PRO A 79 8.63 10.11 10.06
CA PRO A 79 9.01 9.08 11.03
C PRO A 79 7.85 8.16 11.45
N PHE A 80 6.62 8.40 10.95
CA PHE A 80 5.42 7.60 11.20
C PHE A 80 4.60 7.47 9.93
N CYS A 81 5.26 6.98 8.87
CA CYS A 81 4.78 7.15 7.49
C CYS A 81 3.52 6.34 7.12
N GLY A 82 3.07 5.38 7.94
CA GLY A 82 1.84 4.63 7.73
C GLY A 82 1.72 4.06 6.31
N CYS A 83 0.74 4.50 5.54
CA CYS A 83 0.59 4.09 4.13
C CYS A 83 1.42 4.92 3.14
N GLY A 84 2.36 5.75 3.62
CA GLY A 84 3.33 6.48 2.80
C GLY A 84 2.76 7.62 1.97
N THR A 85 1.76 8.35 2.45
CA THR A 85 1.21 9.47 1.69
C THR A 85 2.23 10.59 1.52
N ALA A 86 3.01 10.92 2.57
CA ALA A 86 4.08 11.92 2.49
C ALA A 86 5.22 11.46 1.58
N VAL A 87 5.61 10.18 1.68
CA VAL A 87 6.63 9.57 0.81
C VAL A 87 6.21 9.63 -0.66
N HIS A 88 4.95 9.31 -0.96
CA HIS A 88 4.40 9.39 -2.31
C HIS A 88 4.39 10.83 -2.84
N ALA A 89 3.93 11.78 -2.03
CA ALA A 89 3.89 13.19 -2.41
C ALA A 89 5.30 13.76 -2.64
N ALA A 90 6.25 13.43 -1.75
CA ALA A 90 7.65 13.82 -1.89
C ALA A 90 8.27 13.30 -3.18
N GLN A 91 8.05 12.00 -3.50
CA GLN A 91 8.50 11.40 -4.76
C GLN A 91 7.91 12.11 -5.98
N LYS A 92 6.61 12.38 -5.96
CA LYS A 92 5.90 13.07 -7.05
C LYS A 92 6.45 14.48 -7.28
N LEU A 93 6.78 15.19 -6.21
CA LEU A 93 7.30 16.56 -6.24
C LEU A 93 8.83 16.65 -6.45
N GLY A 94 9.52 15.52 -6.71
CA GLY A 94 10.96 15.50 -6.94
C GLY A 94 11.81 15.77 -5.68
N ARG A 95 11.28 15.47 -4.50
CA ARG A 95 12.03 15.48 -3.24
C ARG A 95 12.63 14.11 -2.98
N GLN A 96 13.75 14.06 -2.27
CA GLN A 96 14.22 12.86 -1.62
C GLN A 96 13.32 12.57 -0.40
N TRP A 97 13.26 11.33 0.06
CA TRP A 97 12.41 11.01 1.19
C TRP A 97 12.99 9.89 2.04
N ILE A 98 12.67 9.94 3.32
CA ILE A 98 12.92 8.88 4.30
C ILE A 98 11.60 8.63 5.02
N GLY A 99 11.06 7.42 4.90
CA GLY A 99 9.87 6.97 5.61
C GLY A 99 10.22 5.94 6.66
N ILE A 100 9.72 6.08 7.88
CA ILE A 100 9.91 5.13 8.97
C ILE A 100 8.55 4.67 9.47
N ASP A 101 8.38 3.37 9.67
CA ASP A 101 7.21 2.80 10.35
C ASP A 101 7.62 1.56 11.14
N ILE A 102 6.88 1.26 12.20
CA ILE A 102 7.16 0.09 13.05
C ILE A 102 6.55 -1.19 12.48
N THR A 103 5.65 -1.10 11.50
CA THR A 103 4.90 -2.24 11.00
C THR A 103 5.36 -2.67 9.62
N HIS A 104 5.67 -3.96 9.46
CA HIS A 104 5.97 -4.53 8.15
C HIS A 104 4.79 -4.38 7.17
N LEU A 105 3.56 -4.35 7.68
CA LEU A 105 2.36 -4.09 6.86
C LEU A 105 2.42 -2.71 6.20
N ALA A 106 2.75 -1.66 6.95
CA ALA A 106 2.87 -0.30 6.41
C ALA A 106 3.98 -0.24 5.36
N ILE A 107 5.16 -0.77 5.68
CA ILE A 107 6.31 -0.80 4.76
C ILE A 107 5.95 -1.52 3.45
N SER A 108 5.37 -2.70 3.51
CA SER A 108 4.96 -3.46 2.31
C SER A 108 3.92 -2.71 1.47
N LEU A 109 3.01 -2.00 2.12
CA LEU A 109 2.01 -1.18 1.43
C LEU A 109 2.68 0.02 0.72
N ILE A 110 3.66 0.66 1.35
CA ILE A 110 4.44 1.75 0.75
C ILE A 110 5.23 1.25 -0.46
N GLU A 111 5.94 0.13 -0.33
CA GLU A 111 6.70 -0.46 -1.44
C GLU A 111 5.80 -0.70 -2.66
N ARG A 112 4.65 -1.31 -2.43
CA ARG A 112 3.68 -1.58 -3.50
C ARG A 112 3.15 -0.29 -4.10
N ARG A 113 2.72 0.67 -3.26
CA ARG A 113 2.23 1.98 -3.70
C ARG A 113 3.22 2.71 -4.59
N LEU A 114 4.50 2.72 -4.20
CA LEU A 114 5.55 3.40 -4.96
C LEU A 114 5.84 2.69 -6.29
N LYS A 115 5.94 1.36 -6.30
CA LYS A 115 6.16 0.57 -7.52
C LYS A 115 5.00 0.69 -8.52
N ASP A 116 3.76 0.74 -8.01
CA ASP A 116 2.56 0.91 -8.85
C ASP A 116 2.47 2.32 -9.45
N ALA A 117 2.75 3.35 -8.64
CA ALA A 117 2.63 4.75 -9.05
C ALA A 117 3.81 5.23 -9.90
N PHE A 118 5.02 4.79 -9.60
CA PHE A 118 6.26 5.24 -10.24
C PHE A 118 7.03 4.05 -10.85
N PRO A 119 6.65 3.57 -12.04
CA PRO A 119 7.32 2.45 -12.66
C PRO A 119 8.81 2.69 -12.84
N GLY A 120 9.64 1.74 -12.39
CA GLY A 120 11.10 1.85 -12.43
C GLY A 120 11.74 2.61 -11.27
N ILE A 121 10.96 3.00 -10.25
CA ILE A 121 11.52 3.62 -9.04
C ILE A 121 12.49 2.66 -8.34
N VAL A 122 13.61 3.19 -7.89
CA VAL A 122 14.61 2.47 -7.09
C VAL A 122 14.69 3.11 -5.72
N PHE A 123 14.57 2.30 -4.68
CA PHE A 123 14.71 2.71 -3.28
C PHE A 123 15.16 1.51 -2.43
N GLU A 124 15.66 1.77 -1.24
CA GLU A 124 16.08 0.75 -0.31
C GLU A 124 15.10 0.61 0.86
N VAL A 125 14.91 -0.63 1.32
CA VAL A 125 14.14 -0.94 2.51
C VAL A 125 15.07 -1.58 3.54
N HIS A 126 15.07 -1.00 4.74
CA HIS A 126 15.87 -1.46 5.86
C HIS A 126 14.98 -2.02 6.97
N GLY A 127 15.54 -2.90 7.82
CA GLY A 127 14.83 -3.48 8.97
C GLY A 127 13.84 -4.60 8.62
N THR A 128 13.79 -5.05 7.36
CA THR A 128 13.01 -6.22 6.96
C THR A 128 13.93 -7.44 6.78
N PRO A 129 13.48 -8.66 7.13
CA PRO A 129 14.27 -9.87 6.87
C PRO A 129 14.57 -10.04 5.37
N LYS A 130 15.83 -10.32 5.05
CA LYS A 130 16.29 -10.57 3.67
C LYS A 130 16.67 -12.04 3.44
N ASP A 131 16.78 -12.82 4.51
CA ASP A 131 17.18 -14.21 4.52
C ASP A 131 16.41 -15.03 5.58
N TYR A 132 16.70 -16.32 5.63
CA TYR A 132 16.07 -17.24 6.57
C TYR A 132 16.35 -16.90 8.03
N GLU A 133 17.59 -16.51 8.36
CA GLU A 133 18.00 -16.21 9.74
C GLU A 133 17.28 -14.94 10.25
N GLY A 134 17.21 -13.90 9.45
CA GLY A 134 16.44 -12.70 9.78
C GLY A 134 14.94 -12.99 9.93
N ALA A 135 14.39 -13.87 9.08
CA ALA A 135 13.00 -14.32 9.19
C ALA A 135 12.75 -15.10 10.49
N ARG A 136 13.68 -15.98 10.89
CA ARG A 136 13.64 -16.74 12.13
C ARG A 136 13.70 -15.83 13.35
N ASP A 137 14.64 -14.88 13.36
CA ASP A 137 14.73 -13.88 14.43
C ASP A 137 13.42 -13.10 14.58
N LEU A 138 12.84 -12.63 13.48
CA LEU A 138 11.57 -11.94 13.51
C LEU A 138 10.43 -12.82 14.05
N ALA A 139 10.38 -14.10 13.65
CA ALA A 139 9.35 -15.05 14.11
C ALA A 139 9.42 -15.32 15.61
N LEU A 140 10.64 -15.36 16.16
CA LEU A 140 10.88 -15.52 17.59
C LEU A 140 10.56 -14.28 18.40
N ARG A 141 10.94 -13.10 17.87
CA ARG A 141 10.78 -11.81 18.54
C ARG A 141 9.36 -11.29 18.49
N ASP A 142 8.69 -11.35 17.33
CA ASP A 142 7.34 -10.86 17.12
C ASP A 142 6.60 -11.65 16.03
N LYS A 143 5.80 -12.61 16.48
CA LYS A 143 5.03 -13.47 15.57
C LYS A 143 3.99 -12.74 14.71
N TYR A 144 3.47 -11.57 15.14
CA TYR A 144 2.52 -10.80 14.36
C TYR A 144 3.23 -10.03 13.24
N GLN A 145 4.37 -9.42 13.54
CA GLN A 145 5.19 -8.77 12.54
C GLN A 145 5.72 -9.78 11.52
N PHE A 146 6.17 -10.96 11.99
CA PHE A 146 6.53 -12.07 11.11
C PHE A 146 5.38 -12.48 10.18
N GLN A 147 4.17 -12.63 10.71
CA GLN A 147 3.00 -12.99 9.93
C GLN A 147 2.72 -11.95 8.84
N TRP A 148 2.72 -10.67 9.16
CA TRP A 148 2.48 -9.60 8.19
C TRP A 148 3.57 -9.52 7.13
N TRP A 149 4.83 -9.62 7.55
CA TRP A 149 5.94 -9.66 6.63
C TRP A 149 5.89 -10.89 5.71
N ALA A 150 5.63 -12.08 6.24
CA ALA A 150 5.53 -13.30 5.46
C ALA A 150 4.40 -13.23 4.41
N LEU A 151 3.23 -12.67 4.77
CA LEU A 151 2.14 -12.44 3.84
C LEU A 151 2.55 -11.52 2.68
N SER A 152 3.35 -10.50 2.94
CA SER A 152 3.82 -9.58 1.91
C SER A 152 4.72 -10.25 0.87
N LEU A 153 5.46 -11.30 1.24
CA LEU A 153 6.30 -12.04 0.32
C LEU A 153 5.52 -12.71 -0.82
N ILE A 154 4.25 -13.03 -0.58
CA ILE A 154 3.37 -13.72 -1.55
C ILE A 154 2.19 -12.85 -1.99
N ASP A 155 2.29 -11.54 -1.83
CA ASP A 155 1.24 -10.56 -2.16
C ASP A 155 -0.13 -10.82 -1.50
N ALA A 156 -0.12 -11.50 -0.34
CA ALA A 156 -1.32 -11.75 0.45
C ALA A 156 -1.65 -10.56 1.34
N GLN A 157 -2.95 -10.32 1.53
CA GLN A 157 -3.45 -9.31 2.45
C GLN A 157 -3.69 -9.90 3.82
N PRO A 158 -3.33 -9.21 4.90
CA PRO A 158 -3.72 -9.63 6.24
C PRO A 158 -5.24 -9.72 6.39
N TYR A 159 -5.71 -10.77 7.03
CA TYR A 159 -7.13 -10.93 7.30
C TYR A 159 -7.56 -10.02 8.45
N ALA A 160 -8.40 -9.02 8.16
CA ALA A 160 -8.86 -8.02 9.12
C ALA A 160 -9.95 -8.51 10.09
N GLY A 161 -10.45 -9.72 9.92
CA GLY A 161 -11.57 -10.29 10.69
C GLY A 161 -11.25 -10.70 12.13
N LYS A 162 -10.07 -10.41 12.66
CA LYS A 162 -9.68 -10.79 14.03
C LYS A 162 -10.36 -9.91 15.07
N LYS A 163 -11.49 -10.40 15.63
CA LYS A 163 -11.85 -10.05 17.01
C LYS A 163 -10.86 -10.81 17.93
N LYS A 164 -10.24 -10.10 18.89
CA LYS A 164 -9.40 -10.74 19.92
C LYS A 164 -10.13 -11.95 20.50
N GLY A 165 -9.59 -13.17 20.31
CA GLY A 165 -10.08 -14.38 20.95
C GLY A 165 -10.61 -15.50 20.05
N ALA A 166 -10.89 -15.27 18.77
CA ALA A 166 -11.30 -16.34 17.85
C ALA A 166 -10.27 -16.49 16.72
N ASP A 167 -9.41 -17.49 16.82
CA ASP A 167 -8.52 -17.87 15.73
C ASP A 167 -9.34 -18.61 14.68
N SER A 168 -9.73 -17.90 13.62
CA SER A 168 -10.45 -18.48 12.49
C SER A 168 -9.57 -19.39 11.63
N GLY A 169 -8.27 -19.49 11.93
CA GLY A 169 -7.29 -20.20 11.12
C GLY A 169 -6.93 -19.48 9.81
N ILE A 170 -7.32 -18.20 9.67
CA ILE A 170 -7.06 -17.39 8.49
C ILE A 170 -6.11 -16.26 8.88
N ASP A 171 -4.91 -16.25 8.31
CA ASP A 171 -3.92 -15.23 8.55
C ASP A 171 -3.93 -14.16 7.43
N GLY A 172 -4.21 -14.58 6.20
CA GLY A 172 -4.27 -13.71 5.05
C GLY A 172 -5.15 -14.24 3.93
N LEU A 173 -5.38 -13.38 2.93
CA LEU A 173 -6.18 -13.66 1.75
C LEU A 173 -5.45 -13.20 0.49
N ILE A 174 -5.61 -13.96 -0.61
CA ILE A 174 -5.26 -13.51 -1.96
C ILE A 174 -6.52 -13.61 -2.81
N TYR A 175 -6.92 -12.49 -3.41
CA TYR A 175 -8.06 -12.46 -4.32
C TYR A 175 -7.62 -12.77 -5.73
N PHE A 176 -8.41 -13.59 -6.44
CA PHE A 176 -8.13 -13.97 -7.81
C PHE A 176 -9.42 -14.11 -8.63
N LYS A 177 -9.30 -14.02 -9.95
CA LYS A 177 -10.42 -14.22 -10.87
C LYS A 177 -10.67 -15.72 -11.07
N ALA A 178 -11.86 -16.18 -10.69
CA ALA A 178 -12.33 -17.52 -10.98
C ALA A 178 -12.76 -17.65 -12.45
N ASP A 179 -13.37 -16.58 -12.97
CA ASP A 179 -13.75 -16.36 -14.35
C ASP A 179 -13.67 -14.86 -14.67
N ALA A 180 -14.16 -14.44 -15.85
CA ALA A 180 -14.14 -13.03 -16.27
C ALA A 180 -14.93 -12.08 -15.33
N LYS A 181 -15.87 -12.60 -14.55
CA LYS A 181 -16.81 -11.81 -13.70
C LYS A 181 -16.64 -12.08 -12.21
N THR A 182 -16.29 -13.30 -11.85
CA THR A 182 -16.29 -13.78 -10.46
C THR A 182 -14.92 -13.65 -9.83
N THR A 183 -14.86 -13.05 -8.65
CA THR A 183 -13.66 -12.99 -7.81
C THR A 183 -13.81 -13.95 -6.66
N GLU A 184 -12.83 -14.84 -6.49
CA GLU A 184 -12.69 -15.75 -5.37
C GLU A 184 -11.48 -15.41 -4.52
N ARG A 185 -11.31 -16.12 -3.40
CA ARG A 185 -10.22 -15.89 -2.46
C ARG A 185 -9.46 -17.18 -2.15
N ALA A 186 -8.15 -17.12 -2.16
CA ALA A 186 -7.28 -18.11 -1.56
C ALA A 186 -7.02 -17.72 -0.09
N ILE A 187 -7.08 -18.70 0.81
CA ILE A 187 -6.82 -18.52 2.23
C ILE A 187 -5.35 -18.83 2.51
N VAL A 188 -4.70 -17.96 3.28
CA VAL A 188 -3.31 -18.15 3.71
C VAL A 188 -3.26 -18.40 5.21
N SER A 189 -2.57 -19.46 5.61
CA SER A 189 -2.17 -19.73 6.99
C SER A 189 -0.66 -19.64 7.13
N VAL A 190 -0.17 -18.83 8.09
CA VAL A 190 1.26 -18.58 8.32
C VAL A 190 1.72 -19.28 9.58
N LYS A 191 2.82 -20.02 9.50
CA LYS A 191 3.44 -20.73 10.62
C LYS A 191 4.91 -20.38 10.76
N GLY A 192 5.24 -19.61 11.79
CA GLY A 192 6.62 -19.21 12.15
C GLY A 192 7.26 -20.05 13.24
N GLY A 193 6.51 -20.97 13.87
CA GLY A 193 7.02 -21.82 14.95
C GLY A 193 7.81 -23.03 14.46
N GLU A 194 8.62 -23.62 15.35
CA GLU A 194 9.46 -24.79 15.04
C GLU A 194 8.63 -26.07 14.86
N ASN A 195 7.55 -26.21 15.61
CA ASN A 195 6.70 -27.41 15.60
C ASN A 195 5.58 -27.29 14.57
N ILE A 196 5.85 -27.70 13.35
CA ILE A 196 4.84 -27.84 12.29
C ILE A 196 4.54 -29.32 12.05
N GLY A 197 3.30 -29.62 11.67
CA GLY A 197 2.88 -31.03 11.45
C GLY A 197 1.62 -31.15 10.60
N VAL A 198 1.32 -32.41 10.23
CA VAL A 198 0.15 -32.78 9.43
C VAL A 198 -1.17 -32.22 9.98
N PRO A 199 -1.41 -32.19 11.30
CA PRO A 199 -2.65 -31.61 11.84
C PRO A 199 -2.91 -30.19 11.37
N MET A 200 -1.86 -29.35 11.29
CA MET A 200 -2.00 -27.95 10.85
C MET A 200 -2.39 -27.84 9.37
N VAL A 201 -1.95 -28.79 8.53
CA VAL A 201 -2.36 -28.86 7.12
C VAL A 201 -3.82 -29.28 7.01
N ARG A 202 -4.26 -30.24 7.85
CA ARG A 202 -5.67 -30.67 7.95
C ARG A 202 -6.56 -29.55 8.48
N ASP A 203 -6.10 -28.78 9.46
CA ASP A 203 -6.81 -27.61 9.97
C ASP A 203 -7.08 -26.61 8.85
N LEU A 204 -6.06 -26.30 8.04
CA LEU A 204 -6.25 -25.41 6.88
C LEU A 204 -7.26 -25.99 5.89
N LYS A 205 -7.22 -27.30 5.61
CA LYS A 205 -8.22 -27.96 4.76
C LYS A 205 -9.64 -27.78 5.32
N GLY A 206 -9.84 -27.98 6.64
CA GLY A 206 -11.12 -27.72 7.31
C GLY A 206 -11.56 -26.25 7.19
N VAL A 207 -10.62 -25.31 7.27
CA VAL A 207 -10.90 -23.88 7.04
C VAL A 207 -11.37 -23.64 5.60
N LEU A 208 -10.74 -24.26 4.60
CA LEU A 208 -11.17 -24.12 3.20
C LEU A 208 -12.60 -24.61 2.99
N GLU A 209 -12.98 -25.72 3.61
CA GLU A 209 -14.34 -26.28 3.51
C GLU A 209 -15.37 -25.37 4.19
N ARG A 210 -15.08 -24.91 5.41
CA ARG A 210 -15.93 -23.98 6.15
C ARG A 210 -16.17 -22.67 5.40
N GLU A 211 -15.10 -22.09 4.87
CA GLU A 211 -15.11 -20.79 4.18
C GLU A 211 -15.51 -20.90 2.70
N LYS A 212 -15.70 -22.12 2.19
CA LYS A 212 -15.94 -22.43 0.78
C LYS A 212 -14.86 -21.82 -0.13
N ALA A 213 -13.62 -21.80 0.34
CA ALA A 213 -12.49 -21.28 -0.41
C ALA A 213 -11.86 -22.38 -1.27
N PRO A 214 -11.62 -22.12 -2.56
CA PRO A 214 -11.12 -23.16 -3.47
C PRO A 214 -9.64 -23.48 -3.26
N ILE A 215 -8.82 -22.52 -2.79
CA ILE A 215 -7.37 -22.66 -2.69
C ILE A 215 -6.91 -22.24 -1.28
N GLY A 216 -5.99 -23.03 -0.71
CA GLY A 216 -5.28 -22.76 0.53
C GLY A 216 -3.78 -22.73 0.36
N ILE A 217 -3.13 -21.83 1.08
CA ILE A 217 -1.69 -21.66 1.08
C ILE A 217 -1.20 -21.78 2.52
N PHE A 218 -0.36 -22.78 2.76
CA PHE A 218 0.33 -22.99 4.03
C PHE A 218 1.73 -22.39 3.91
N LEU A 219 1.91 -21.17 4.43
CA LEU A 219 3.18 -20.47 4.40
C LEU A 219 3.95 -20.73 5.67
N THR A 220 5.13 -21.34 5.58
CA THR A 220 5.86 -21.81 6.73
C THR A 220 7.32 -21.39 6.76
N LEU A 221 7.83 -21.06 7.96
CA LEU A 221 9.26 -20.79 8.17
C LEU A 221 10.09 -22.06 7.93
N ASN A 222 9.65 -23.18 8.50
CA ASN A 222 10.38 -24.44 8.46
C ASN A 222 9.95 -25.32 7.26
N ARG A 223 10.84 -26.21 6.85
CA ARG A 223 10.58 -27.16 5.76
C ARG A 223 9.46 -28.13 6.14
N PRO A 224 8.50 -28.38 5.24
CA PRO A 224 7.47 -29.37 5.48
C PRO A 224 8.05 -30.79 5.56
N THR A 225 7.39 -31.64 6.32
CA THR A 225 7.70 -33.07 6.30
C THR A 225 6.99 -33.76 5.14
N ARG A 226 7.52 -34.92 4.67
CA ARG A 226 6.89 -35.71 3.62
C ARG A 226 5.40 -36.02 3.87
N PRO A 227 4.97 -36.36 5.12
CA PRO A 227 3.55 -36.54 5.39
C PRO A 227 2.71 -35.27 5.21
N MET A 228 3.25 -34.07 5.49
CA MET A 228 2.56 -32.79 5.23
C MET A 228 2.38 -32.55 3.72
N GLU A 229 3.42 -32.81 2.94
CA GLU A 229 3.36 -32.70 1.47
C GLU A 229 2.35 -33.69 0.88
N ALA A 230 2.31 -34.93 1.38
CA ALA A 230 1.33 -35.94 0.96
C ALA A 230 -0.11 -35.51 1.30
N GLU A 231 -0.33 -34.95 2.50
CA GLU A 231 -1.64 -34.45 2.92
C GLU A 231 -2.09 -33.27 2.05
N ALA A 232 -1.18 -32.36 1.72
CA ALA A 232 -1.46 -31.23 0.82
C ALA A 232 -1.81 -31.71 -0.59
N ALA A 233 -1.04 -32.66 -1.13
CA ALA A 233 -1.31 -33.26 -2.45
C ALA A 233 -2.66 -34.00 -2.49
N ALA A 234 -3.05 -34.68 -1.41
CA ALA A 234 -4.32 -35.38 -1.28
C ALA A 234 -5.55 -34.42 -1.26
N ALA A 235 -5.36 -33.12 -1.06
CA ALA A 235 -6.43 -32.14 -1.18
C ALA A 235 -6.94 -31.98 -2.63
N GLY A 236 -6.19 -32.45 -3.63
CA GLY A 236 -6.56 -32.42 -5.04
C GLY A 236 -6.31 -31.06 -5.71
N PHE A 237 -7.15 -30.76 -6.69
CA PHE A 237 -6.96 -29.59 -7.55
C PHE A 237 -8.25 -28.77 -7.62
N TYR A 238 -8.07 -27.46 -7.80
CA TYR A 238 -9.07 -26.52 -8.26
C TYR A 238 -8.89 -26.31 -9.77
N GLU A 239 -9.96 -26.39 -10.50
CA GLU A 239 -9.96 -26.21 -11.96
C GLU A 239 -10.93 -25.10 -12.36
N ASN A 240 -10.50 -24.26 -13.28
CA ASN A 240 -11.32 -23.20 -13.88
C ASN A 240 -10.85 -22.94 -15.32
N ASP A 241 -11.43 -21.93 -15.97
CA ASP A 241 -11.12 -21.55 -17.37
C ASP A 241 -9.63 -21.15 -17.57
N PHE A 242 -8.93 -20.78 -16.52
CA PHE A 242 -7.53 -20.37 -16.59
C PHE A 242 -6.55 -21.53 -16.34
N GLY A 243 -7.02 -22.68 -15.89
CA GLY A 243 -6.17 -23.85 -15.69
C GLY A 243 -6.48 -24.67 -14.45
N ARG A 244 -5.47 -25.50 -14.10
CA ARG A 244 -5.52 -26.43 -12.98
C ARG A 244 -4.50 -26.05 -11.91
N TYR A 245 -4.96 -25.88 -10.68
CA TYR A 245 -4.19 -25.36 -9.54
C TYR A 245 -4.27 -26.30 -8.35
N PRO A 246 -3.16 -26.59 -7.62
CA PRO A 246 -3.24 -27.38 -6.42
C PRO A 246 -4.16 -26.69 -5.39
N ARG A 247 -5.12 -27.46 -4.85
CA ARG A 247 -6.08 -26.89 -3.89
C ARG A 247 -5.43 -26.51 -2.58
N LEU A 248 -4.37 -27.20 -2.17
CA LEU A 248 -3.57 -26.85 -1.01
C LEU A 248 -2.10 -26.86 -1.39
N GLN A 249 -1.41 -25.77 -1.07
CA GLN A 249 0.00 -25.55 -1.41
C GLN A 249 0.79 -25.22 -0.16
N ILE A 250 1.95 -25.83 0.01
CA ILE A 250 2.90 -25.49 1.06
C ILE A 250 4.04 -24.70 0.41
N ILE A 251 4.31 -23.51 0.94
CA ILE A 251 5.41 -22.64 0.49
C ILE A 251 6.26 -22.33 1.71
N THR A 252 7.56 -22.53 1.60
CA THR A 252 8.48 -22.11 2.66
C THR A 252 8.84 -20.64 2.51
N ILE A 253 9.21 -20.00 3.62
CA ILE A 253 9.74 -18.62 3.60
C ILE A 253 11.00 -18.55 2.72
N GLU A 254 11.85 -19.58 2.78
CA GLU A 254 13.05 -19.67 1.93
C GLU A 254 12.70 -19.64 0.44
N ASP A 255 11.69 -20.41 0.02
CA ASP A 255 11.21 -20.43 -1.37
C ASP A 255 10.57 -19.10 -1.76
N ALA A 256 9.78 -18.50 -0.88
CA ALA A 256 9.15 -17.22 -1.12
C ALA A 256 10.19 -16.09 -1.30
N LEU A 257 11.27 -16.09 -0.50
CA LEU A 257 12.42 -15.18 -0.65
C LEU A 257 13.15 -15.37 -1.99
N LYS A 258 13.22 -16.61 -2.49
CA LYS A 258 13.77 -16.92 -3.82
C LYS A 258 12.81 -16.58 -4.97
N GLY A 259 11.65 -16.02 -4.68
CA GLY A 259 10.67 -15.57 -5.67
C GLY A 259 9.55 -16.57 -5.97
N THR A 260 9.47 -17.71 -5.27
CA THR A 260 8.34 -18.63 -5.42
C THR A 260 7.04 -17.94 -5.01
N ARG A 261 6.02 -18.07 -5.85
CA ARG A 261 4.69 -17.51 -5.63
C ARG A 261 3.63 -18.63 -5.66
N PRO A 262 2.49 -18.44 -4.96
CA PRO A 262 1.38 -19.36 -5.05
C PRO A 262 0.92 -19.58 -6.48
N ARG A 263 0.64 -20.82 -6.83
CA ARG A 263 0.04 -21.19 -8.12
C ARG A 263 -1.47 -20.99 -8.00
N ILE A 264 -1.94 -19.82 -8.39
CA ILE A 264 -3.35 -19.40 -8.40
C ILE A 264 -3.70 -18.82 -9.77
N PRO A 265 -4.99 -18.73 -10.12
CA PRO A 265 -5.42 -18.03 -11.33
C PRO A 265 -4.97 -16.57 -11.34
N VAL A 266 -5.41 -15.81 -12.32
CA VAL A 266 -5.07 -14.38 -12.44
C VAL A 266 -5.44 -13.63 -11.16
N ILE A 267 -4.47 -13.01 -10.50
CA ILE A 267 -4.70 -12.24 -9.28
C ILE A 267 -5.65 -11.08 -9.58
N ASP A 268 -6.74 -10.98 -8.81
CA ASP A 268 -7.64 -9.84 -8.87
C ASP A 268 -7.09 -8.68 -8.02
N THR A 269 -6.27 -7.88 -8.65
CA THR A 269 -5.67 -6.72 -8.02
C THR A 269 -6.68 -5.60 -7.70
N GLY A 270 -7.88 -5.66 -8.26
CA GLY A 270 -8.96 -4.71 -7.98
C GLY A 270 -9.74 -5.02 -6.70
N ALA A 271 -9.83 -6.31 -6.31
CA ALA A 271 -10.47 -6.74 -5.06
C ALA A 271 -9.51 -6.68 -3.87
N ALA A 272 -8.21 -6.64 -4.15
CA ALA A 272 -7.14 -6.37 -3.21
C ALA A 272 -7.08 -4.87 -2.86
N PHE A 273 -6.10 -4.44 -2.07
CA PHE A 273 -5.81 -3.01 -1.93
C PHE A 273 -5.82 -2.36 -3.31
N ARG A 274 -6.65 -1.32 -3.48
CA ARG A 274 -6.71 -0.63 -4.76
C ARG A 274 -5.30 -0.21 -5.16
N ARG A 275 -4.93 -0.46 -6.41
CA ARG A 275 -3.64 0.00 -6.92
C ARG A 275 -3.59 1.51 -6.83
N ALA A 276 -2.46 2.05 -6.39
CA ALA A 276 -2.17 3.46 -6.56
C ALA A 276 -2.28 3.81 -8.05
N GLY A 277 -2.94 4.93 -8.37
CA GLY A 277 -3.00 5.42 -9.74
C GLY A 277 -1.58 5.65 -10.26
N ARG A 278 -1.33 5.28 -11.53
CA ARG A 278 -0.04 5.56 -12.18
C ARG A 278 0.11 7.06 -12.31
N GLU A 279 1.17 7.62 -11.77
CA GLU A 279 1.53 9.02 -11.99
C GLU A 279 2.04 9.15 -13.42
N LEU A 280 1.27 9.83 -14.24
CA LEU A 280 1.76 10.28 -15.54
C LEU A 280 2.78 11.39 -15.26
N ARG A 281 3.93 11.38 -15.95
CA ARG A 281 4.79 12.55 -15.96
C ARG A 281 3.95 13.68 -16.55
N GLU A 282 3.44 14.54 -15.70
CA GLU A 282 2.93 15.81 -16.17
C GLU A 282 4.12 16.59 -16.72
N THR A 283 3.89 17.27 -17.83
CA THR A 283 4.79 18.31 -18.36
C THR A 283 5.31 19.14 -17.19
N PRO A 284 6.61 19.50 -17.16
CA PRO A 284 7.16 20.25 -16.05
C PRO A 284 6.25 21.44 -15.78
N GLN A 285 5.76 21.48 -14.56
CA GLN A 285 4.99 22.61 -14.04
C GLN A 285 5.83 23.86 -14.32
N ALA A 286 5.24 24.84 -14.99
CA ALA A 286 5.94 26.10 -15.24
C ALA A 286 6.54 26.56 -13.91
N SER A 287 7.85 26.77 -13.89
CA SER A 287 8.55 27.29 -12.73
C SER A 287 7.83 28.57 -12.30
N PHE A 288 7.27 28.55 -11.10
CA PHE A 288 6.97 29.81 -10.43
C PHE A 288 8.35 30.39 -10.07
N ASP A 289 8.88 31.29 -10.90
CA ASP A 289 9.99 32.12 -10.53
C ASP A 289 9.50 32.97 -9.34
N LEU A 290 10.00 32.67 -8.13
CA LEU A 290 9.80 33.43 -6.91
C LEU A 290 10.75 34.63 -6.91
#